data_f5046789826d42142c57c9a6a65b5335
#
_entry.id   f5046789826d42142c57c9a6a65b5335
#
_cell.length_a   1.000
_cell.length_b   1.000
_cell.length_c   1.000
_cell.angle_alpha   90.00
_cell.angle_beta   90.00
_cell.angle_gamma   90.00
#
_symmetry.space_group_name_H-M   'P 1'
#
loop_
_entity.id
_entity.type
_entity.pdbx_description
1 polymer ?
#
loop_
_entity_poly.entity_id
_entity_poly.type
_entity_poly.pdbx_seq_one_letter_code
_entity_poly.pdbx_strand_id
1 'polypeptide(L)'
;MLLAVDVGNTNIVIGLYENINLINSWRIKTDARATADELNLTFRSILQNEAEITGISLCSTVPAVLTELRNMFAKNYPKIKTIIIEPGVKTGVPIMIDNPKEVGADRIANSLAVFSRHGGPSVVVDFGTSTNFDVVSEKGEFLGGALAPGIEISLEALAQRAAQLRKVELAKPRSVIGKGTVEALQSGSLYGFSGQVDGIVNRIIKEIGPLKAVVATGGLAGLVVETSETITHHEPDLTLEGLRLVFEKNR
;
A
#
# COMPACT_ATOMS: atom_id res chain seq x y z
N MET A 1 10.20 -9.08 18.76
CA MET A 1 10.02 -8.64 17.37
C MET A 1 8.88 -7.64 17.25
N LEU A 2 8.88 -6.77 16.24
CA LEU A 2 7.78 -5.85 15.93
C LEU A 2 6.85 -6.48 14.88
N LEU A 3 5.55 -6.49 15.15
CA LEU A 3 4.51 -6.88 14.22
C LEU A 3 3.94 -5.63 13.55
N ALA A 4 4.12 -5.49 12.25
CA ALA A 4 3.53 -4.44 11.42
C ALA A 4 2.31 -5.00 10.67
N VAL A 5 1.16 -4.32 10.72
CA VAL A 5 -0.09 -4.80 10.14
C VAL A 5 -0.73 -3.70 9.31
N ASP A 6 -0.83 -3.91 8.02
CA ASP A 6 -1.55 -3.04 7.09
C ASP A 6 -2.88 -3.68 6.67
N VAL A 7 -3.98 -3.01 6.96
CA VAL A 7 -5.34 -3.51 6.67
C VAL A 7 -5.94 -2.72 5.52
N GLY A 8 -5.80 -3.25 4.33
CA GLY A 8 -6.48 -2.75 3.13
C GLY A 8 -7.85 -3.38 2.90
N ASN A 9 -8.62 -2.83 1.95
CA ASN A 9 -9.95 -3.33 1.61
C ASN A 9 -9.95 -4.77 1.07
N THR A 10 -8.89 -5.18 0.40
CA THR A 10 -8.78 -6.50 -0.25
C THR A 10 -7.93 -7.47 0.56
N ASN A 11 -6.82 -7.00 1.12
CA ASN A 11 -5.88 -7.83 1.85
C ASN A 11 -5.42 -7.15 3.15
N ILE A 12 -5.11 -7.99 4.15
CA ILE A 12 -4.31 -7.63 5.31
C ILE A 12 -2.89 -8.11 5.02
N VAL A 13 -1.93 -7.19 5.07
CA VAL A 13 -0.50 -7.51 4.93
C VAL A 13 0.14 -7.41 6.32
N ILE A 14 0.85 -8.46 6.70
CA ILE A 14 1.46 -8.59 8.01
C ILE A 14 2.96 -8.74 7.82
N GLY A 15 3.77 -7.94 8.50
CA GLY A 15 5.22 -8.02 8.49
C GLY A 15 5.78 -8.24 9.88
N LEU A 16 6.80 -9.07 9.97
CA LEU A 16 7.54 -9.32 11.21
C LEU A 16 8.94 -8.75 11.08
N TYR A 17 9.27 -7.82 11.96
CA TYR A 17 10.56 -7.14 11.98
C TYR A 17 11.42 -7.55 13.16
N GLU A 18 12.67 -7.83 12.89
CA GLU A 18 13.74 -7.83 13.88
C GLU A 18 14.62 -6.61 13.67
N ASN A 19 14.51 -5.64 14.57
CA ASN A 19 15.11 -4.31 14.40
C ASN A 19 14.63 -3.64 13.10
N ILE A 20 15.52 -3.47 12.11
CA ILE A 20 15.23 -2.86 10.80
C ILE A 20 14.92 -3.89 9.71
N ASN A 21 15.14 -5.18 9.99
CA ASN A 21 15.03 -6.23 8.98
C ASN A 21 13.64 -6.84 8.99
N LEU A 22 12.98 -6.86 7.85
CA LEU A 22 11.77 -7.64 7.62
C LEU A 22 12.17 -9.12 7.51
N ILE A 23 11.81 -9.91 8.52
CA ILE A 23 12.17 -11.34 8.60
C ILE A 23 11.18 -12.17 7.82
N ASN A 24 9.90 -11.83 7.93
CA ASN A 24 8.83 -12.53 7.23
C ASN A 24 7.66 -11.61 6.93
N SER A 25 6.90 -11.92 5.88
CA SER A 25 5.65 -11.22 5.58
C SER A 25 4.59 -12.21 5.10
N TRP A 26 3.34 -11.89 5.41
CA TRP A 26 2.17 -12.69 5.03
C TRP A 26 1.09 -11.78 4.48
N ARG A 27 0.32 -12.32 3.55
CA ARG A 27 -0.85 -11.66 2.98
C ARG A 27 -2.06 -12.56 3.16
N ILE A 28 -3.09 -12.05 3.83
CA ILE A 28 -4.35 -12.75 4.01
C ILE A 28 -5.49 -11.89 3.45
N LYS A 29 -6.58 -12.52 3.06
CA LYS A 29 -7.75 -11.80 2.55
C LYS A 29 -8.40 -10.99 3.67
N THR A 30 -8.82 -9.77 3.38
CA THR A 30 -9.65 -8.98 4.29
C THR A 30 -11.08 -9.52 4.28
N ASP A 31 -11.59 -9.92 5.46
CA ASP A 31 -13.02 -10.13 5.68
C ASP A 31 -13.54 -9.09 6.68
N ALA A 32 -14.38 -8.18 6.20
CA ALA A 32 -14.97 -7.12 7.03
C ALA A 32 -15.91 -7.64 8.14
N ARG A 33 -16.25 -8.95 8.12
CA ARG A 33 -17.08 -9.60 9.12
C ARG A 33 -16.31 -10.52 10.06
N ALA A 34 -14.99 -10.63 9.87
CA ALA A 34 -14.15 -11.43 10.76
C ALA A 34 -14.20 -10.91 12.18
N THR A 35 -14.41 -11.81 13.13
CA THR A 35 -14.40 -11.51 14.56
C THR A 35 -12.97 -11.46 15.12
N ALA A 36 -12.80 -10.85 16.30
CA ALA A 36 -11.51 -10.82 17.00
C ALA A 36 -10.93 -12.23 17.25
N ASP A 37 -11.79 -13.22 17.52
CA ASP A 37 -11.34 -14.58 17.78
C ASP A 37 -10.89 -15.30 16.49
N GLU A 38 -11.56 -15.11 15.35
CA GLU A 38 -11.14 -15.62 14.06
C GLU A 38 -9.81 -15.00 13.62
N LEU A 39 -9.66 -13.68 13.77
CA LEU A 39 -8.40 -13.00 13.52
C LEU A 39 -7.28 -13.55 14.41
N ASN A 40 -7.56 -13.78 15.70
CA ASN A 40 -6.57 -14.36 16.62
C ASN A 40 -6.12 -15.77 16.18
N LEU A 41 -7.05 -16.62 15.75
CA LEU A 41 -6.70 -17.96 15.23
C LEU A 41 -5.77 -17.85 14.01
N THR A 42 -6.08 -16.94 13.10
CA THR A 42 -5.26 -16.68 11.91
C THR A 42 -3.86 -16.17 12.29
N PHE A 43 -3.78 -15.15 13.15
CA PHE A 43 -2.51 -14.59 13.60
C PHE A 43 -1.66 -15.62 14.34
N ARG A 44 -2.26 -16.41 15.24
CA ARG A 44 -1.55 -17.49 15.93
C ARG A 44 -1.02 -18.54 14.97
N SER A 45 -1.78 -18.89 13.94
CA SER A 45 -1.35 -19.88 12.94
C SER A 45 -0.12 -19.41 12.16
N ILE A 46 -0.09 -18.15 11.74
CA ILE A 46 1.04 -17.60 10.96
C ILE A 46 2.26 -17.27 11.84
N LEU A 47 2.06 -17.00 13.13
CA LEU A 47 3.11 -16.61 14.06
C LEU A 47 3.59 -17.77 14.98
N GLN A 48 3.08 -18.99 14.80
CA GLN A 48 3.31 -20.11 15.75
C GLN A 48 4.77 -20.51 15.98
N ASN A 49 5.64 -20.24 15.01
CA ASN A 49 7.08 -20.59 15.07
C ASN A 49 7.96 -19.34 15.19
N GLU A 50 7.37 -18.18 15.44
CA GLU A 50 8.10 -16.92 15.46
C GLU A 50 8.52 -16.55 16.89
N ALA A 51 9.54 -15.70 16.99
CA ALA A 51 9.99 -15.20 18.27
C ALA A 51 8.96 -14.27 18.93
N GLU A 52 9.15 -13.98 20.21
CA GLU A 52 8.25 -13.17 21.02
C GLU A 52 7.99 -11.79 20.40
N ILE A 53 6.71 -11.43 20.23
CA ILE A 53 6.29 -10.11 19.80
C ILE A 53 6.48 -9.13 20.96
N THR A 54 7.20 -8.03 20.71
CA THR A 54 7.48 -6.97 21.70
C THR A 54 6.84 -5.64 21.36
N GLY A 55 6.23 -5.52 20.18
CA GLY A 55 5.53 -4.32 19.73
C GLY A 55 4.61 -4.60 18.57
N ILE A 56 3.60 -3.78 18.39
CA ILE A 56 2.63 -3.86 17.29
C ILE A 56 2.45 -2.48 16.70
N SER A 57 2.52 -2.36 15.38
CA SER A 57 2.21 -1.15 14.62
C SER A 57 1.18 -1.46 13.54
N LEU A 58 0.13 -0.65 13.46
CA LEU A 58 -1.05 -0.98 12.66
C LEU A 58 -1.58 0.25 11.93
N CYS A 59 -1.96 0.09 10.66
CA CYS A 59 -2.87 1.01 9.96
C CYS A 59 -4.04 0.24 9.37
N SER A 60 -5.15 0.93 9.12
CA SER A 60 -6.33 0.33 8.52
C SER A 60 -7.15 1.34 7.75
N THR A 61 -7.60 0.93 6.56
CA THR A 61 -8.65 1.61 5.78
C THR A 61 -10.03 0.97 5.96
N VAL A 62 -10.15 -0.08 6.82
CA VAL A 62 -11.40 -0.84 7.07
C VAL A 62 -11.78 -0.74 8.55
N PRO A 63 -12.68 0.21 8.93
CA PRO A 63 -13.01 0.47 10.33
C PRO A 63 -13.54 -0.75 11.11
N ALA A 64 -14.33 -1.62 10.46
CA ALA A 64 -14.87 -2.82 11.11
C ALA A 64 -13.73 -3.77 11.53
N VAL A 65 -12.78 -4.06 10.62
CA VAL A 65 -11.63 -4.92 10.91
C VAL A 65 -10.72 -4.28 11.95
N LEU A 66 -10.53 -2.95 11.89
CA LEU A 66 -9.74 -2.22 12.89
C LEU A 66 -10.29 -2.41 14.30
N THR A 67 -11.61 -2.34 14.46
CA THR A 67 -12.27 -2.57 15.76
C THR A 67 -11.98 -3.97 16.27
N GLU A 68 -12.13 -4.98 15.43
CA GLU A 68 -11.88 -6.37 15.82
C GLU A 68 -10.39 -6.66 16.10
N LEU A 69 -9.47 -6.06 15.35
CA LEU A 69 -8.04 -6.15 15.65
C LEU A 69 -7.68 -5.49 17.00
N ARG A 70 -8.29 -4.33 17.33
CA ARG A 70 -8.13 -3.73 18.66
C ARG A 70 -8.56 -4.68 19.78
N ASN A 71 -9.76 -5.28 19.65
CA ASN A 71 -10.28 -6.23 20.59
C ASN A 71 -9.36 -7.45 20.71
N MET A 72 -8.92 -7.98 19.59
CA MET A 72 -8.00 -9.12 19.51
C MET A 72 -6.67 -8.83 20.21
N PHE A 73 -6.01 -7.69 19.90
CA PHE A 73 -4.73 -7.35 20.52
C PHE A 73 -4.90 -7.03 22.00
N ALA A 74 -5.94 -6.30 22.41
CA ALA A 74 -6.20 -6.03 23.82
C ALA A 74 -6.43 -7.31 24.65
N LYS A 75 -7.14 -8.30 24.08
CA LYS A 75 -7.45 -9.58 24.75
C LYS A 75 -6.23 -10.51 24.81
N ASN A 76 -5.48 -10.65 23.70
CA ASN A 76 -4.48 -11.69 23.56
C ASN A 76 -3.03 -11.19 23.75
N TYR A 77 -2.80 -9.87 23.60
CA TYR A 77 -1.49 -9.23 23.73
C TYR A 77 -1.52 -8.02 24.68
N PRO A 78 -2.15 -8.11 25.89
CA PRO A 78 -2.46 -6.95 26.73
C PRO A 78 -1.23 -6.21 27.26
N LYS A 79 -0.05 -6.85 27.25
CA LYS A 79 1.22 -6.26 27.72
C LYS A 79 2.06 -5.67 26.56
N ILE A 80 1.62 -5.87 25.32
CA ILE A 80 2.40 -5.44 24.16
C ILE A 80 1.94 -4.04 23.75
N LYS A 81 2.91 -3.14 23.62
CA LYS A 81 2.65 -1.79 23.12
C LYS A 81 2.13 -1.84 21.70
N THR A 82 0.90 -1.34 21.48
CA THR A 82 0.26 -1.26 20.18
C THR A 82 0.13 0.20 19.76
N ILE A 83 0.66 0.54 18.59
CA ILE A 83 0.53 1.85 17.95
C ILE A 83 -0.37 1.69 16.72
N ILE A 84 -1.43 2.49 16.65
CA ILE A 84 -2.34 2.53 15.51
C ILE A 84 -2.23 3.90 14.89
N ILE A 85 -1.97 4.00 13.59
CA ILE A 85 -1.87 5.30 12.93
C ILE A 85 -3.25 5.95 12.90
N GLU A 86 -3.42 6.92 13.79
CA GLU A 86 -4.65 7.71 14.00
C GLU A 86 -4.27 9.13 14.43
N PRO A 87 -5.22 10.08 14.42
CA PRO A 87 -4.98 11.40 14.93
C PRO A 87 -4.38 11.40 16.36
N GLY A 88 -3.25 12.08 16.54
CA GLY A 88 -2.51 12.13 17.80
C GLY A 88 -1.26 11.26 17.87
N VAL A 89 -1.10 10.30 16.95
CA VAL A 89 0.14 9.51 16.83
C VAL A 89 1.23 10.33 16.13
N LYS A 90 2.45 10.26 16.62
CA LYS A 90 3.61 10.95 16.02
C LYS A 90 4.05 10.19 14.77
N THR A 91 3.61 10.62 13.61
CA THR A 91 4.04 10.05 12.33
C THR A 91 5.33 10.69 11.83
N GLY A 92 5.55 11.96 12.11
CA GLY A 92 6.67 12.75 11.56
C GLY A 92 6.44 13.16 10.10
N VAL A 93 5.22 13.03 9.60
CA VAL A 93 4.79 13.50 8.27
C VAL A 93 3.81 14.65 8.46
N PRO A 94 4.20 15.91 8.22
CA PRO A 94 3.25 17.01 8.16
C PRO A 94 2.30 16.81 6.98
N ILE A 95 1.00 17.02 7.19
CA ILE A 95 -0.03 16.82 6.17
C ILE A 95 -0.48 18.19 5.67
N MET A 96 -0.15 18.51 4.43
CA MET A 96 -0.32 19.83 3.81
C MET A 96 -1.47 19.88 2.82
N ILE A 97 -2.57 19.18 3.09
CA ILE A 97 -3.81 19.22 2.29
C ILE A 97 -4.92 19.95 3.02
N ASP A 98 -5.96 20.34 2.30
CA ASP A 98 -7.09 21.13 2.83
C ASP A 98 -7.78 20.47 4.03
N ASN A 99 -7.97 19.14 3.98
CA ASN A 99 -8.56 18.37 5.08
C ASN A 99 -7.66 17.19 5.49
N PRO A 100 -6.77 17.37 6.47
CA PRO A 100 -5.84 16.32 6.91
C PRO A 100 -6.50 15.03 7.39
N LYS A 101 -7.79 15.05 7.76
CA LYS A 101 -8.54 13.88 8.21
C LYS A 101 -8.90 12.91 7.08
N GLU A 102 -8.78 13.33 5.82
CA GLU A 102 -9.10 12.52 4.66
C GLU A 102 -7.93 11.64 4.20
N VAL A 103 -6.73 11.85 4.75
CA VAL A 103 -5.56 11.02 4.38
C VAL A 103 -5.66 9.65 5.03
N GLY A 104 -5.61 8.62 4.21
CA GLY A 104 -5.50 7.24 4.68
C GLY A 104 -4.20 7.02 5.48
N ALA A 105 -4.30 6.21 6.52
CA ALA A 105 -3.16 5.92 7.40
C ALA A 105 -2.01 5.18 6.67
N ASP A 106 -2.33 4.37 5.68
CA ASP A 106 -1.42 3.72 4.75
C ASP A 106 -0.61 4.73 3.92
N ARG A 107 -1.25 5.78 3.42
CA ARG A 107 -0.59 6.85 2.66
C ARG A 107 0.41 7.65 3.52
N ILE A 108 0.07 7.84 4.80
CA ILE A 108 1.00 8.46 5.77
C ILE A 108 2.20 7.55 6.03
N ALA A 109 1.99 6.25 6.21
CA ALA A 109 3.05 5.27 6.38
C ALA A 109 3.98 5.23 5.14
N ASN A 110 3.40 5.17 3.94
CA ASN A 110 4.13 5.20 2.68
C ASN A 110 4.98 6.49 2.53
N SER A 111 4.41 7.64 2.88
CA SER A 111 5.11 8.93 2.83
C SER A 111 6.31 8.99 3.77
N LEU A 112 6.16 8.46 4.99
CA LEU A 112 7.27 8.36 5.93
C LEU A 112 8.37 7.45 5.41
N ALA A 113 8.00 6.28 4.87
CA ALA A 113 8.95 5.29 4.38
C ALA A 113 9.74 5.82 3.17
N VAL A 114 9.05 6.36 2.15
CA VAL A 114 9.72 6.90 0.97
C VAL A 114 10.66 8.05 1.33
N PHE A 115 10.24 8.95 2.19
CA PHE A 115 11.08 10.06 2.62
C PHE A 115 12.29 9.60 3.42
N SER A 116 12.12 8.64 4.33
CA SER A 116 13.21 8.07 5.12
C SER A 116 14.26 7.39 4.25
N ARG A 117 13.84 6.74 3.17
CA ARG A 117 14.70 5.92 2.32
C ARG A 117 15.34 6.70 1.16
N HIS A 118 14.57 7.58 0.52
CA HIS A 118 14.98 8.28 -0.70
C HIS A 118 15.06 9.80 -0.54
N GLY A 119 14.51 10.35 0.55
CA GLY A 119 14.32 11.80 0.70
C GLY A 119 13.19 12.32 -0.19
N GLY A 120 13.15 13.64 -0.39
CA GLY A 120 12.15 14.31 -1.21
C GLY A 120 12.74 15.36 -2.14
N PRO A 121 12.01 15.87 -3.14
CA PRO A 121 10.65 15.49 -3.48
C PRO A 121 10.54 14.07 -4.04
N SER A 122 9.51 13.33 -3.67
CA SER A 122 9.30 11.96 -4.13
C SER A 122 7.80 11.69 -4.36
N VAL A 123 7.51 10.69 -5.19
CA VAL A 123 6.15 10.21 -5.43
C VAL A 123 6.07 8.71 -5.09
N VAL A 124 5.07 8.33 -4.32
CA VAL A 124 4.70 6.93 -4.18
C VAL A 124 3.54 6.63 -5.11
N VAL A 125 3.68 5.58 -5.92
CA VAL A 125 2.62 5.04 -6.76
C VAL A 125 2.19 3.70 -6.15
N ASP A 126 1.02 3.69 -5.50
CA ASP A 126 0.49 2.49 -4.86
C ASP A 126 -0.58 1.83 -5.73
N PHE A 127 -0.30 0.59 -6.16
CA PHE A 127 -1.18 -0.23 -7.00
C PHE A 127 -2.04 -1.18 -6.14
N GLY A 128 -3.02 -0.59 -5.46
CA GLY A 128 -4.01 -1.28 -4.64
C GLY A 128 -5.39 -1.36 -5.30
N THR A 129 -6.43 -1.25 -4.47
CA THR A 129 -7.84 -1.08 -4.90
C THR A 129 -8.01 0.14 -5.79
N SER A 130 -7.29 1.22 -5.48
CA SER A 130 -7.04 2.38 -6.34
C SER A 130 -5.58 2.42 -6.75
N THR A 131 -5.26 3.21 -7.78
CA THR A 131 -3.88 3.61 -8.08
C THR A 131 -3.68 5.01 -7.49
N ASN A 132 -2.93 5.10 -6.40
CA ASN A 132 -2.67 6.34 -5.69
C ASN A 132 -1.31 6.91 -6.10
N PHE A 133 -1.25 8.23 -6.20
CA PHE A 133 -0.03 9.00 -6.45
C PHE A 133 0.16 9.95 -5.28
N ASP A 134 1.01 9.59 -4.33
CA ASP A 134 1.25 10.33 -3.10
C ASP A 134 2.51 11.17 -3.22
N VAL A 135 2.37 12.48 -3.15
CA VAL A 135 3.46 13.43 -3.34
C VAL A 135 4.04 13.83 -1.99
N VAL A 136 5.34 13.63 -1.83
CA VAL A 136 6.10 14.00 -0.63
C VAL A 136 7.08 15.12 -0.98
N SER A 137 7.05 16.21 -0.19
CA SER A 137 7.91 17.38 -0.42
C SER A 137 9.38 17.10 -0.11
N GLU A 138 10.25 18.04 -0.45
CA GLU A 138 11.67 18.03 -0.07
C GLU A 138 11.89 17.97 1.46
N LYS A 139 10.89 18.39 2.25
CA LYS A 139 10.93 18.38 3.72
C LYS A 139 10.23 17.17 4.36
N GLY A 140 9.72 16.22 3.55
CA GLY A 140 8.97 15.06 4.04
C GLY A 140 7.50 15.33 4.36
N GLU A 141 6.94 16.41 3.82
CA GLU A 141 5.53 16.76 3.99
C GLU A 141 4.69 16.02 2.95
N PHE A 142 3.52 15.51 3.34
CA PHE A 142 2.53 14.99 2.41
C PHE A 142 1.78 16.15 1.74
N LEU A 143 1.99 16.34 0.46
CA LEU A 143 1.39 17.44 -0.31
C LEU A 143 0.02 17.10 -0.93
N GLY A 144 -0.43 15.87 -0.83
CA GLY A 144 -1.58 15.37 -1.57
C GLY A 144 -1.16 14.51 -2.75
N GLY A 145 -1.94 14.52 -3.83
CA GLY A 145 -1.61 13.75 -5.02
C GLY A 145 -2.81 13.47 -5.92
N ALA A 146 -2.75 12.38 -6.68
CA ALA A 146 -3.83 11.93 -7.55
C ALA A 146 -4.32 10.55 -7.13
N LEU A 147 -5.59 10.25 -7.46
CA LEU A 147 -6.22 8.97 -7.20
C LEU A 147 -6.98 8.52 -8.44
N ALA A 148 -6.67 7.32 -8.91
CA ALA A 148 -7.30 6.71 -10.07
C ALA A 148 -7.86 5.32 -9.72
N PRO A 149 -8.79 4.77 -10.50
CA PRO A 149 -9.24 3.39 -10.32
C PRO A 149 -8.06 2.42 -10.40
N GLY A 150 -8.05 1.39 -9.54
CA GLY A 150 -7.04 0.34 -9.60
C GLY A 150 -7.20 -0.56 -10.83
N ILE A 151 -6.16 -1.32 -11.14
CA ILE A 151 -6.10 -2.18 -12.32
C ILE A 151 -7.18 -3.27 -12.26
N GLU A 152 -7.29 -3.97 -11.14
CA GLU A 152 -8.27 -5.07 -10.99
C GLU A 152 -9.71 -4.56 -11.09
N ILE A 153 -10.04 -3.46 -10.40
CA ILE A 153 -11.38 -2.85 -10.46
C ILE A 153 -11.72 -2.44 -11.88
N SER A 154 -10.78 -1.87 -12.62
CA SER A 154 -10.99 -1.46 -14.01
C SER A 154 -11.26 -2.64 -14.92
N LEU A 155 -10.51 -3.74 -14.78
CA LEU A 155 -10.72 -4.97 -15.53
C LEU A 155 -12.05 -5.65 -15.17
N GLU A 156 -12.40 -5.68 -13.89
CA GLU A 156 -13.67 -6.23 -13.41
C GLU A 156 -14.88 -5.42 -13.93
N ALA A 157 -14.81 -4.10 -13.86
CA ALA A 157 -15.85 -3.23 -14.37
C ALA A 157 -16.05 -3.41 -15.89
N LEU A 158 -14.95 -3.56 -16.64
CA LEU A 158 -14.99 -3.83 -18.08
C LEU A 158 -15.63 -5.20 -18.37
N ALA A 159 -15.23 -6.25 -17.65
CA ALA A 159 -15.77 -7.59 -17.81
C ALA A 159 -17.27 -7.66 -17.45
N GLN A 160 -17.71 -6.93 -16.42
CA GLN A 160 -19.12 -6.91 -16.01
C GLN A 160 -20.03 -6.15 -17.00
N ARG A 161 -19.52 -5.10 -17.68
CA ARG A 161 -20.32 -4.24 -18.54
C ARG A 161 -20.25 -4.58 -20.02
N ALA A 162 -19.23 -5.30 -20.45
CA ALA A 162 -19.06 -5.69 -21.84
C ALA A 162 -19.52 -7.16 -22.03
N ALA A 163 -20.63 -7.34 -22.74
CA ALA A 163 -21.33 -8.63 -22.85
C ALA A 163 -20.48 -9.83 -23.36
N GLN A 164 -19.35 -9.57 -24.01
CA GLN A 164 -18.48 -10.59 -24.59
C GLN A 164 -17.08 -10.65 -23.96
N LEU A 165 -16.78 -9.76 -22.99
CA LEU A 165 -15.46 -9.76 -22.37
C LEU A 165 -15.46 -10.58 -21.07
N ARG A 166 -14.46 -11.45 -20.94
CA ARG A 166 -14.24 -12.23 -19.71
C ARG A 166 -13.21 -11.56 -18.83
N LYS A 167 -13.23 -11.85 -17.53
CA LYS A 167 -12.14 -11.47 -16.62
C LYS A 167 -10.85 -12.11 -17.13
N VAL A 168 -9.84 -11.28 -17.36
CA VAL A 168 -8.53 -11.67 -17.88
C VAL A 168 -7.51 -11.42 -16.78
N GLU A 169 -6.61 -12.38 -16.58
CA GLU A 169 -5.46 -12.19 -15.71
C GLU A 169 -4.49 -11.17 -16.34
N LEU A 170 -4.02 -10.23 -15.55
CA LEU A 170 -3.03 -9.24 -15.99
C LEU A 170 -1.70 -9.95 -16.20
N ALA A 171 -1.23 -9.95 -17.44
CA ALA A 171 0.04 -10.50 -17.84
C ALA A 171 0.66 -9.67 -18.95
N LYS A 172 1.97 -9.77 -19.13
CA LYS A 172 2.69 -9.08 -20.21
C LYS A 172 2.31 -9.69 -21.57
N PRO A 173 1.72 -8.90 -22.48
CA PRO A 173 1.38 -9.37 -23.82
C PRO A 173 2.64 -9.54 -24.66
N ARG A 174 2.57 -10.35 -25.73
CA ARG A 174 3.68 -10.52 -26.68
C ARG A 174 4.00 -9.24 -27.45
N SER A 175 3.00 -8.42 -27.68
CA SER A 175 3.09 -7.17 -28.44
C SER A 175 2.02 -6.19 -27.98
N VAL A 176 2.28 -4.89 -28.20
CA VAL A 176 1.28 -3.83 -27.96
C VAL A 176 0.02 -4.06 -28.82
N ILE A 177 0.18 -4.53 -30.04
CA ILE A 177 -0.93 -4.90 -30.91
C ILE A 177 -1.35 -6.35 -30.63
N GLY A 178 -2.34 -6.52 -29.73
CA GLY A 178 -2.91 -7.82 -29.44
C GLY A 178 -3.73 -8.37 -30.64
N LYS A 179 -3.47 -9.62 -31.00
CA LYS A 179 -4.16 -10.29 -32.12
C LYS A 179 -5.40 -11.07 -31.68
N GLY A 180 -5.76 -11.03 -30.43
CA GLY A 180 -6.96 -11.62 -29.83
C GLY A 180 -7.45 -10.77 -28.67
N THR A 181 -8.72 -10.97 -28.26
CA THR A 181 -9.36 -10.15 -27.22
C THR A 181 -8.60 -10.19 -25.90
N VAL A 182 -8.12 -11.37 -25.48
CA VAL A 182 -7.36 -11.51 -24.22
C VAL A 182 -6.07 -10.68 -24.28
N GLU A 183 -5.29 -10.85 -25.34
CA GLU A 183 -4.03 -10.15 -25.51
C GLU A 183 -4.22 -8.62 -25.67
N ALA A 184 -5.30 -8.22 -26.36
CA ALA A 184 -5.67 -6.79 -26.48
C ALA A 184 -6.06 -6.19 -25.12
N LEU A 185 -6.79 -6.94 -24.27
CA LEU A 185 -7.12 -6.51 -22.91
C LEU A 185 -5.86 -6.41 -22.03
N GLN A 186 -4.97 -7.38 -22.09
CA GLN A 186 -3.70 -7.37 -21.38
C GLN A 186 -2.82 -6.19 -21.81
N SER A 187 -2.71 -5.96 -23.12
CA SER A 187 -1.96 -4.84 -23.69
C SER A 187 -2.54 -3.50 -23.25
N GLY A 188 -3.84 -3.31 -23.42
CA GLY A 188 -4.51 -2.05 -23.04
C GLY A 188 -4.41 -1.78 -21.54
N SER A 189 -4.49 -2.82 -20.71
CA SER A 189 -4.35 -2.68 -19.27
C SER A 189 -2.90 -2.37 -18.89
N LEU A 190 -1.94 -3.18 -19.29
CA LEU A 190 -0.55 -2.99 -18.89
C LEU A 190 0.02 -1.65 -19.37
N TYR A 191 -0.04 -1.39 -20.66
CA TYR A 191 0.49 -0.16 -21.23
C TYR A 191 -0.38 1.07 -20.95
N GLY A 192 -1.68 0.87 -20.76
CA GLY A 192 -2.59 1.94 -20.33
C GLY A 192 -2.28 2.43 -18.93
N PHE A 193 -2.07 1.53 -17.96
CA PHE A 193 -1.69 1.91 -16.59
C PHE A 193 -0.26 2.44 -16.51
N SER A 194 0.70 1.88 -17.27
CA SER A 194 2.05 2.47 -17.36
C SER A 194 1.99 3.90 -17.91
N GLY A 195 1.26 4.13 -19.00
CA GLY A 195 1.09 5.45 -19.57
C GLY A 195 0.33 6.42 -18.64
N GLN A 196 -0.61 5.93 -17.82
CA GLN A 196 -1.27 6.72 -16.78
C GLN A 196 -0.26 7.18 -15.73
N VAL A 197 0.60 6.26 -15.26
CA VAL A 197 1.65 6.58 -14.30
C VAL A 197 2.58 7.64 -14.87
N ASP A 198 3.15 7.38 -16.03
CA ASP A 198 4.10 8.29 -16.67
C ASP A 198 3.46 9.65 -16.97
N GLY A 199 2.22 9.67 -17.41
CA GLY A 199 1.48 10.88 -17.68
C GLY A 199 1.20 11.73 -16.43
N ILE A 200 0.87 11.11 -15.30
CA ILE A 200 0.60 11.83 -14.04
C ILE A 200 1.91 12.26 -13.39
N VAL A 201 2.89 11.39 -13.29
CA VAL A 201 4.21 11.72 -12.70
C VAL A 201 4.88 12.86 -13.47
N ASN A 202 4.84 12.84 -14.80
CA ASN A 202 5.40 13.94 -15.61
C ASN A 202 4.65 15.27 -15.39
N ARG A 203 3.38 15.27 -15.03
CA ARG A 203 2.65 16.48 -14.63
C ARG A 203 3.05 16.96 -13.25
N ILE A 204 3.23 16.04 -12.30
CA ILE A 204 3.75 16.36 -10.97
C ILE A 204 5.16 16.99 -11.09
N ILE A 205 6.03 16.41 -11.89
CA ILE A 205 7.37 16.98 -12.14
C ILE A 205 7.32 18.40 -12.72
N LYS A 206 6.36 18.69 -13.61
CA LYS A 206 6.18 20.04 -14.14
C LYS A 206 5.68 21.04 -13.09
N GLU A 207 4.96 20.57 -12.08
CA GLU A 207 4.40 21.41 -11.02
C GLU A 207 5.39 21.70 -9.89
N ILE A 208 6.12 20.66 -9.42
CA ILE A 208 7.00 20.79 -8.24
C ILE A 208 8.49 20.65 -8.53
N GLY A 209 8.87 20.42 -9.79
CA GLY A 209 10.27 20.20 -10.18
C GLY A 209 10.71 18.74 -10.15
N PRO A 210 12.02 18.49 -10.36
CA PRO A 210 12.57 17.13 -10.44
C PRO A 210 12.36 16.34 -9.16
N LEU A 211 12.00 15.06 -9.30
CA LEU A 211 11.81 14.13 -8.19
C LEU A 211 13.12 13.38 -7.89
N LYS A 212 13.37 13.08 -6.61
CA LYS A 212 14.45 12.18 -6.20
C LYS A 212 14.12 10.72 -6.43
N ALA A 213 12.85 10.36 -6.22
CA ALA A 213 12.37 9.00 -6.45
C ALA A 213 10.90 8.97 -6.86
N VAL A 214 10.56 8.00 -7.70
CA VAL A 214 9.20 7.54 -7.97
C VAL A 214 9.16 6.09 -7.57
N VAL A 215 8.49 5.79 -6.46
CA VAL A 215 8.49 4.48 -5.82
C VAL A 215 7.16 3.79 -6.05
N ALA A 216 7.18 2.62 -6.68
CA ALA A 216 6.01 1.78 -6.86
C ALA A 216 5.88 0.80 -5.68
N THR A 217 4.66 0.67 -5.17
CA THR A 217 4.26 -0.32 -4.16
C THR A 217 2.89 -0.91 -4.47
N GLY A 218 2.42 -1.85 -3.66
CA GLY A 218 1.14 -2.53 -3.89
C GLY A 218 1.26 -3.82 -4.68
N GLY A 219 0.18 -4.61 -4.65
CA GLY A 219 0.22 -6.01 -5.13
C GLY A 219 0.43 -6.18 -6.62
N LEU A 220 0.11 -5.18 -7.44
CA LEU A 220 0.22 -5.21 -8.90
C LEU A 220 1.36 -4.36 -9.46
N ALA A 221 2.15 -3.73 -8.59
CA ALA A 221 3.26 -2.86 -9.01
C ALA A 221 4.25 -3.56 -9.93
N GLY A 222 4.61 -4.82 -9.64
CA GLY A 222 5.67 -5.55 -10.33
C GLY A 222 5.53 -5.61 -11.86
N LEU A 223 4.29 -5.70 -12.37
CA LEU A 223 4.04 -5.73 -13.81
C LEU A 223 4.19 -4.35 -14.46
N VAL A 224 3.74 -3.30 -13.77
CA VAL A 224 3.76 -1.93 -14.30
C VAL A 224 5.16 -1.34 -14.26
N VAL A 225 5.94 -1.66 -13.24
CA VAL A 225 7.34 -1.20 -13.07
C VAL A 225 8.20 -1.51 -14.29
N GLU A 226 8.01 -2.70 -14.90
CA GLU A 226 8.79 -3.08 -16.09
C GLU A 226 8.49 -2.25 -17.34
N THR A 227 7.36 -1.53 -17.37
CA THR A 227 6.86 -0.84 -18.56
C THR A 227 6.67 0.67 -18.38
N SER A 228 6.77 1.17 -17.16
CA SER A 228 6.76 2.60 -16.85
C SER A 228 8.15 3.21 -17.08
N GLU A 229 8.18 4.40 -17.64
CA GLU A 229 9.41 5.17 -17.89
C GLU A 229 9.80 6.03 -16.68
N THR A 230 8.88 6.30 -15.76
CA THR A 230 9.08 7.24 -14.65
C THR A 230 9.33 6.55 -13.31
N ILE A 231 8.90 5.30 -13.12
CA ILE A 231 9.15 4.57 -11.87
C ILE A 231 10.65 4.26 -11.75
N THR A 232 11.21 4.65 -10.61
CA THR A 232 12.66 4.45 -10.33
C THR A 232 12.93 3.30 -9.38
N HIS A 233 11.97 2.96 -8.50
CA HIS A 233 12.11 1.92 -7.48
C HIS A 233 10.83 1.10 -7.32
N HIS A 234 10.99 -0.17 -6.97
CA HIS A 234 9.89 -1.07 -6.61
C HIS A 234 10.08 -1.56 -5.17
N GLU A 235 9.17 -1.17 -4.30
CA GLU A 235 9.22 -1.48 -2.87
C GLU A 235 7.89 -2.09 -2.40
N PRO A 236 7.71 -3.40 -2.53
CA PRO A 236 6.45 -4.07 -2.21
C PRO A 236 6.05 -3.98 -0.72
N ASP A 237 7.02 -3.81 0.18
CA ASP A 237 6.81 -3.76 1.63
C ASP A 237 6.89 -2.32 2.20
N LEU A 238 6.71 -1.29 1.34
CA LEU A 238 6.88 0.12 1.73
C LEU A 238 5.98 0.52 2.91
N THR A 239 4.70 0.10 2.90
CA THR A 239 3.75 0.40 3.98
C THR A 239 4.19 -0.22 5.31
N LEU A 240 4.67 -1.47 5.28
CA LEU A 240 5.18 -2.16 6.48
C LEU A 240 6.40 -1.45 7.06
N GLU A 241 7.29 -0.96 6.19
CA GLU A 241 8.43 -0.15 6.60
C GLU A 241 7.98 1.16 7.26
N GLY A 242 6.99 1.84 6.68
CA GLY A 242 6.37 3.03 7.27
C GLY A 242 5.80 2.77 8.67
N LEU A 243 5.10 1.65 8.85
CA LEU A 243 4.58 1.22 10.15
C LEU A 243 5.68 0.98 11.17
N ARG A 244 6.78 0.36 10.76
CA ARG A 244 7.97 0.16 11.61
C ARG A 244 8.54 1.51 12.08
N LEU A 245 8.70 2.46 11.15
CA LEU A 245 9.21 3.79 11.45
C LEU A 245 8.28 4.58 12.38
N VAL A 246 6.95 4.48 12.20
CA VAL A 246 5.97 5.09 13.12
C VAL A 246 6.11 4.48 14.52
N PHE A 247 6.26 3.16 14.63
CA PHE A 247 6.45 2.52 15.93
C PHE A 247 7.69 3.07 16.65
N GLU A 248 8.82 3.19 15.95
CA GLU A 248 10.06 3.73 16.52
C GLU A 248 9.92 5.18 17.03
N LYS A 249 9.15 6.01 16.31
CA LYS A 249 8.89 7.42 16.75
C LYS A 249 8.00 7.51 17.99
N ASN A 250 7.29 6.44 18.35
CA ASN A 250 6.36 6.39 19.48
C ASN A 250 6.79 5.41 20.59
N ARG A 251 7.98 4.84 20.46
CA ARG A 251 8.56 3.88 21.39
C ARG A 251 8.84 4.46 22.78
#